data_a60d0d50fd4b364f6b356e4ad64fd7c3
#
_entry.id   a60d0d50fd4b364f6b356e4ad64fd7c3
#
_cell.length_a   1.000
_cell.length_b   1.000
_cell.length_c   1.000
_cell.angle_alpha   90.00
_cell.angle_beta   90.00
_cell.angle_gamma   90.00
#
_symmetry.space_group_name_H-M   'P 1'
#
loop_
_entity.id
_entity.type
_entity.pdbx_description
1 polymer ?
#
loop_
_entity_poly.entity_id
_entity_poly.type
_entity_poly.pdbx_seq_one_letter_code
_entity_poly.pdbx_strand_id
1 'polypeptide(L)'
;MTFMNSIILYILVGAASGTLAGLLGLGGGVVIVPTLAYIFSQMGISHDHIMHLAIGTSLTTMVFTSFFSTLAHHKYKRVEWQVVKKFVPGIIIGSILGTFLSNQLETKSLTLIFAIYLILISIQMFIKSNSDLNKSTKKSKLKESYPILTLGGMGVGTLSGLLGVGGGTLTVPFLTLLRKKIHNAIGISAASGLFATLFGTISYIGFSLGTPNLPEGSFGFVYLPAVIVIALVSSIFAPLGSKLSGVLSAKVLMRVFSIILLFISIKLLVTYVT
;
A
#
# COMPACT_ATOMS: atom_id res chain seq x y z
N MET A 1 24.60 8.87 4.23
CA MET A 1 24.44 7.40 4.26
C MET A 1 25.22 6.81 3.10
N THR A 2 25.99 5.71 3.27
CA THR A 2 26.69 5.08 2.15
C THR A 2 25.70 4.35 1.24
N PHE A 3 25.98 4.29 -0.08
CA PHE A 3 25.15 3.60 -1.08
C PHE A 3 24.86 2.13 -0.69
N MET A 4 25.86 1.45 -0.11
CA MET A 4 25.75 0.07 0.37
C MET A 4 24.67 -0.07 1.47
N ASN A 5 24.64 0.86 2.43
CA ASN A 5 23.64 0.83 3.51
C ASN A 5 22.22 1.01 2.99
N SER A 6 22.04 1.84 1.94
CA SER A 6 20.73 2.02 1.30
C SER A 6 20.24 0.73 0.62
N ILE A 7 21.13 0.00 -0.06
CA ILE A 7 20.78 -1.28 -0.71
C ILE A 7 20.32 -2.32 0.32
N ILE A 8 21.01 -2.44 1.45
CA ILE A 8 20.61 -3.38 2.52
C ILE A 8 19.22 -3.04 3.02
N LEU A 9 18.92 -1.75 3.24
CA LEU A 9 17.60 -1.32 3.67
C LEU A 9 16.54 -1.60 2.60
N TYR A 10 16.82 -1.40 1.31
CA TYR A 10 15.90 -1.75 0.22
C TYR A 10 15.59 -3.24 0.18
N ILE A 11 16.58 -4.10 0.42
CA ILE A 11 16.39 -5.57 0.50
C ILE A 11 15.47 -5.91 1.68
N LEU A 12 15.73 -5.37 2.88
CA LEU A 12 14.93 -5.63 4.07
C LEU A 12 13.48 -5.15 3.89
N VAL A 13 13.31 -3.94 3.33
CA VAL A 13 11.98 -3.40 3.03
C VAL A 13 11.26 -4.23 1.97
N GLY A 14 11.97 -4.66 0.93
CA GLY A 14 11.43 -5.52 -0.10
C GLY A 14 10.93 -6.86 0.46
N ALA A 15 11.72 -7.51 1.33
CA ALA A 15 11.33 -8.75 1.98
C ALA A 15 10.12 -8.57 2.91
N ALA A 16 10.13 -7.53 3.75
CA ALA A 16 9.03 -7.23 4.66
C ALA A 16 7.75 -6.87 3.90
N SER A 17 7.83 -5.94 2.93
CA SER A 17 6.67 -5.47 2.17
C SER A 17 6.08 -6.56 1.29
N GLY A 18 6.91 -7.38 0.62
CA GLY A 18 6.46 -8.52 -0.18
C GLY A 18 5.74 -9.56 0.67
N THR A 19 6.34 -9.94 1.80
CA THR A 19 5.71 -10.88 2.74
C THR A 19 4.34 -10.38 3.19
N LEU A 20 4.25 -9.10 3.55
CA LEU A 20 3.00 -8.46 3.98
C LEU A 20 1.95 -8.38 2.89
N ALA A 21 2.38 -8.01 1.69
CA ALA A 21 1.49 -7.95 0.53
C ALA A 21 0.86 -9.32 0.26
N GLY A 22 1.64 -10.39 0.35
CA GLY A 22 1.15 -11.75 0.19
C GLY A 22 0.27 -12.24 1.34
N LEU A 23 0.67 -11.96 2.59
CA LEU A 23 -0.04 -12.43 3.78
C LEU A 23 -1.39 -11.76 3.98
N LEU A 24 -1.43 -10.44 3.87
CA LEU A 24 -2.57 -9.62 4.28
C LEU A 24 -3.24 -8.89 3.09
N GLY A 25 -2.66 -8.97 1.90
CA GLY A 25 -3.15 -8.23 0.74
C GLY A 25 -3.00 -6.71 0.87
N LEU A 26 -2.09 -6.24 1.74
CA LEU A 26 -1.94 -4.81 2.07
C LEU A 26 -1.11 -4.03 1.04
N GLY A 27 -0.52 -4.70 0.04
CA GLY A 27 0.32 -4.06 -0.98
C GLY A 27 1.72 -3.66 -0.52
N GLY A 28 1.99 -3.60 0.79
CA GLY A 28 3.31 -3.31 1.37
C GLY A 28 3.68 -1.83 1.50
N GLY A 29 2.95 -0.90 0.89
CA GLY A 29 3.24 0.54 0.86
C GLY A 29 3.30 1.20 2.24
N VAL A 30 2.55 0.67 3.21
CA VAL A 30 2.58 1.13 4.61
C VAL A 30 3.96 0.99 5.27
N VAL A 31 4.82 0.12 4.74
CA VAL A 31 6.22 -0.04 5.18
C VAL A 31 7.18 0.64 4.22
N ILE A 32 6.92 0.56 2.90
CA ILE A 32 7.79 1.13 1.86
C ILE A 32 7.88 2.64 1.99
N VAL A 33 6.74 3.36 2.04
CA VAL A 33 6.71 4.83 2.04
C VAL A 33 7.50 5.44 3.19
N PRO A 34 7.25 5.10 4.47
CA PRO A 34 7.99 5.73 5.57
C PRO A 34 9.46 5.34 5.59
N THR A 35 9.81 4.14 5.14
CA THR A 35 11.21 3.73 5.08
C THR A 35 11.95 4.45 3.95
N LEU A 36 11.30 4.62 2.78
CA LEU A 36 11.87 5.43 1.70
C LEU A 36 12.00 6.89 2.11
N ALA A 37 11.01 7.47 2.78
CA ALA A 37 11.09 8.84 3.28
C ALA A 37 12.30 9.02 4.22
N TYR A 38 12.53 8.04 5.12
CA TYR A 38 13.71 8.05 5.98
C TYR A 38 15.02 7.93 5.19
N ILE A 39 15.11 7.00 4.24
CA ILE A 39 16.33 6.82 3.43
C ILE A 39 16.62 8.08 2.61
N PHE A 40 15.62 8.66 1.96
CA PHE A 40 15.74 9.85 1.14
C PHE A 40 16.16 11.08 1.95
N SER A 41 15.67 11.21 3.19
CA SER A 41 16.14 12.23 4.14
C SER A 41 17.63 12.06 4.45
N GLN A 42 18.10 10.82 4.66
CA GLN A 42 19.51 10.54 4.92
C GLN A 42 20.42 10.69 3.68
N MET A 43 19.85 10.65 2.49
CA MET A 43 20.55 10.93 1.22
C MET A 43 20.67 12.43 0.94
N GLY A 44 20.08 13.29 1.76
CA GLY A 44 20.12 14.75 1.57
C GLY A 44 19.20 15.24 0.43
N ILE A 45 18.16 14.47 0.07
CA ILE A 45 17.15 14.89 -0.90
C ILE A 45 16.36 16.07 -0.33
N SER A 46 16.02 17.04 -1.19
CA SER A 46 15.23 18.21 -0.79
C SER A 46 13.96 17.79 -0.04
N HIS A 47 13.74 18.44 1.10
CA HIS A 47 12.60 18.17 1.97
C HIS A 47 11.26 18.28 1.21
N ASP A 48 11.19 19.15 0.21
CA ASP A 48 9.97 19.39 -0.57
C ASP A 48 9.53 18.18 -1.40
N HIS A 49 10.45 17.29 -1.75
CA HIS A 49 10.18 16.15 -2.64
C HIS A 49 10.22 14.79 -1.96
N ILE A 50 10.65 14.70 -0.68
CA ILE A 50 10.84 13.42 0.01
C ILE A 50 9.59 12.54 -0.01
N MET A 51 8.43 13.07 0.39
CA MET A 51 7.19 12.28 0.44
C MET A 51 6.68 11.94 -0.94
N HIS A 52 6.77 12.85 -1.89
CA HIS A 52 6.37 12.60 -3.28
C HIS A 52 7.21 11.47 -3.89
N LEU A 53 8.53 11.54 -3.73
CA LEU A 53 9.44 10.51 -4.19
C LEU A 53 9.16 9.15 -3.52
N ALA A 54 8.93 9.16 -2.21
CA ALA A 54 8.62 7.94 -1.46
C ALA A 54 7.30 7.30 -1.91
N ILE A 55 6.25 8.11 -2.13
CA ILE A 55 4.94 7.66 -2.60
C ILE A 55 5.04 7.11 -4.02
N GLY A 56 5.60 7.86 -4.97
CA GLY A 56 5.74 7.44 -6.36
C GLY A 56 6.59 6.17 -6.52
N THR A 57 7.73 6.09 -5.82
CA THR A 57 8.60 4.92 -5.78
C THR A 57 7.88 3.71 -5.17
N SER A 58 7.10 3.91 -4.10
CA SER A 58 6.28 2.87 -3.47
C SER A 58 5.22 2.33 -4.42
N LEU A 59 4.43 3.21 -5.08
CA LEU A 59 3.41 2.79 -6.05
C LEU A 59 4.03 1.95 -7.16
N THR A 60 5.14 2.40 -7.74
CA THR A 60 5.84 1.69 -8.81
C THR A 60 6.34 0.31 -8.36
N THR A 61 6.95 0.24 -7.19
CA THR A 61 7.39 -1.04 -6.59
C THR A 61 6.22 -1.99 -6.40
N MET A 62 5.10 -1.46 -5.94
CA MET A 62 3.91 -2.28 -5.66
C MET A 62 3.20 -2.78 -6.90
N VAL A 63 3.42 -2.24 -8.10
CA VAL A 63 2.93 -2.85 -9.35
C VAL A 63 3.44 -4.29 -9.45
N PHE A 64 4.74 -4.49 -9.25
CA PHE A 64 5.37 -5.81 -9.31
C PHE A 64 4.90 -6.71 -8.15
N THR A 65 4.94 -6.19 -6.93
CA THR A 65 4.52 -6.94 -5.74
C THR A 65 3.06 -7.39 -5.84
N SER A 66 2.15 -6.51 -6.26
CA SER A 66 0.73 -6.82 -6.41
C SER A 66 0.47 -7.79 -7.57
N PHE A 67 1.26 -7.72 -8.64
CA PHE A 67 1.19 -8.67 -9.74
C PHE A 67 1.49 -10.10 -9.26
N PHE A 68 2.63 -10.32 -8.60
CA PHE A 68 3.01 -11.63 -8.10
C PHE A 68 2.10 -12.12 -6.96
N SER A 69 1.64 -11.22 -6.10
CA SER A 69 0.64 -11.53 -5.07
C SER A 69 -0.69 -11.97 -5.70
N THR A 70 -1.15 -11.28 -6.75
CA THR A 70 -2.37 -11.63 -7.49
C THR A 70 -2.27 -13.01 -8.13
N LEU A 71 -1.15 -13.32 -8.79
CA LEU A 71 -0.91 -14.63 -9.38
C LEU A 71 -0.97 -15.74 -8.31
N ALA A 72 -0.32 -15.51 -7.16
CA ALA A 72 -0.33 -16.46 -6.07
C ALA A 72 -1.75 -16.68 -5.52
N HIS A 73 -2.50 -15.62 -5.23
CA HIS A 73 -3.88 -15.73 -4.74
C HIS A 73 -4.83 -16.31 -5.80
N HIS A 74 -4.58 -16.04 -7.07
CA HIS A 74 -5.35 -16.65 -8.16
C HIS A 74 -5.15 -18.18 -8.21
N LYS A 75 -3.91 -18.65 -8.06
CA LYS A 75 -3.58 -20.08 -7.98
C LYS A 75 -4.33 -20.78 -6.83
N TYR A 76 -4.50 -20.08 -5.70
CA TYR A 76 -5.28 -20.58 -4.55
C TYR A 76 -6.79 -20.36 -4.67
N LYS A 77 -7.32 -19.93 -5.84
CA LYS A 77 -8.75 -19.67 -6.10
C LYS A 77 -9.37 -18.66 -5.12
N ARG A 78 -8.59 -17.69 -4.62
CA ARG A 78 -9.03 -16.66 -3.68
C ARG A 78 -9.49 -15.37 -4.36
N VAL A 79 -9.25 -15.20 -5.67
CA VAL A 79 -9.63 -14.01 -6.42
C VAL A 79 -11.00 -14.18 -7.03
N GLU A 80 -11.97 -13.40 -6.58
CA GLU A 80 -13.31 -13.32 -7.20
C GLU A 80 -13.32 -12.25 -8.28
N TRP A 81 -13.00 -12.63 -9.52
CA TRP A 81 -12.88 -11.71 -10.65
C TRP A 81 -14.14 -10.90 -10.95
N GLN A 82 -15.33 -11.46 -10.65
CA GLN A 82 -16.60 -10.74 -10.81
C GLN A 82 -16.69 -9.51 -9.91
N VAL A 83 -16.14 -9.59 -8.68
CA VAL A 83 -16.07 -8.47 -7.76
C VAL A 83 -15.00 -7.48 -8.21
N VAL A 84 -13.82 -7.99 -8.60
CA VAL A 84 -12.72 -7.18 -9.15
C VAL A 84 -13.18 -6.31 -10.30
N LYS A 85 -13.88 -6.87 -11.29
CA LYS A 85 -14.40 -6.14 -12.46
C LYS A 85 -15.34 -4.98 -12.09
N LYS A 86 -16.12 -5.11 -11.02
CA LYS A 86 -17.01 -4.04 -10.53
C LYS A 86 -16.29 -3.01 -9.67
N PHE A 87 -15.20 -3.39 -9.04
CA PHE A 87 -14.44 -2.56 -8.10
C PHE A 87 -13.37 -1.73 -8.80
N VAL A 88 -12.71 -2.29 -9.81
CA VAL A 88 -11.57 -1.69 -10.54
C VAL A 88 -11.89 -0.36 -11.22
N PRO A 89 -13.05 -0.15 -11.89
CA PRO A 89 -13.33 1.17 -12.49
C PRO A 89 -13.27 2.31 -11.49
N GLY A 90 -13.84 2.11 -10.30
CA GLY A 90 -13.72 3.09 -9.21
C GLY A 90 -12.28 3.27 -8.73
N ILE A 91 -11.54 2.17 -8.58
CA ILE A 91 -10.13 2.21 -8.18
C ILE A 91 -9.27 3.02 -9.16
N ILE A 92 -9.45 2.84 -10.47
CA ILE A 92 -8.69 3.57 -11.48
C ILE A 92 -8.96 5.07 -11.36
N ILE A 93 -10.24 5.46 -11.36
CA ILE A 93 -10.62 6.88 -11.21
C ILE A 93 -10.08 7.44 -9.89
N GLY A 94 -10.27 6.71 -8.80
CA GLY A 94 -9.80 7.12 -7.49
C GLY A 94 -8.28 7.25 -7.42
N SER A 95 -7.50 6.30 -7.97
CA SER A 95 -6.04 6.37 -7.92
C SER A 95 -5.49 7.57 -8.70
N ILE A 96 -6.07 7.90 -9.85
CA ILE A 96 -5.71 9.10 -10.63
C ILE A 96 -6.03 10.36 -9.83
N LEU A 97 -7.22 10.45 -9.23
CA LEU A 97 -7.61 11.59 -8.39
C LEU A 97 -6.72 11.71 -7.15
N GLY A 98 -6.39 10.59 -6.50
CA GLY A 98 -5.52 10.58 -5.33
C GLY A 98 -4.11 11.03 -5.63
N THR A 99 -3.53 10.59 -6.75
CA THR A 99 -2.20 11.05 -7.20
C THR A 99 -2.21 12.52 -7.61
N PHE A 100 -3.27 12.99 -8.26
CA PHE A 100 -3.45 14.41 -8.56
C PHE A 100 -3.47 15.26 -7.29
N LEU A 101 -4.27 14.86 -6.30
CA LEU A 101 -4.33 15.54 -5.00
C LEU A 101 -2.98 15.50 -4.27
N SER A 102 -2.28 14.35 -4.31
CA SER A 102 -0.95 14.22 -3.72
C SER A 102 0.04 15.22 -4.31
N ASN A 103 0.00 15.41 -5.63
CA ASN A 103 0.89 16.35 -6.33
C ASN A 103 0.62 17.83 -6.01
N GLN A 104 -0.57 18.17 -5.50
CA GLN A 104 -0.92 19.54 -5.08
C GLN A 104 -0.57 19.83 -3.61
N LEU A 105 -0.26 18.81 -2.83
CA LEU A 105 0.02 18.95 -1.41
C LEU A 105 1.53 19.04 -1.15
N GLU A 106 1.90 19.87 -0.19
CA GLU A 106 3.28 19.93 0.30
C GLU A 106 3.66 18.66 1.07
N THR A 107 4.96 18.34 1.10
CA THR A 107 5.51 17.20 1.84
C THR A 107 5.04 17.15 3.30
N LYS A 108 4.97 18.31 3.98
CA LYS A 108 4.49 18.38 5.38
C LYS A 108 3.05 17.91 5.52
N SER A 109 2.16 18.37 4.64
CA SER A 109 0.75 17.97 4.62
C SER A 109 0.57 16.50 4.28
N LEU A 110 1.31 16.00 3.29
CA LEU A 110 1.31 14.57 2.94
C LEU A 110 1.80 13.70 4.09
N THR A 111 2.86 14.12 4.79
CA THR A 111 3.39 13.40 5.94
C THR A 111 2.36 13.33 7.07
N LEU A 112 1.69 14.44 7.36
CA LEU A 112 0.64 14.50 8.38
C LEU A 112 -0.52 13.56 8.04
N ILE A 113 -1.05 13.66 6.82
CA ILE A 113 -2.15 12.80 6.35
C ILE A 113 -1.73 11.32 6.39
N PHE A 114 -0.51 11.01 5.97
CA PHE A 114 0.03 9.65 6.00
C PHE A 114 0.18 9.13 7.44
N ALA A 115 0.70 9.95 8.36
CA ALA A 115 0.84 9.57 9.76
C ALA A 115 -0.52 9.31 10.43
N ILE A 116 -1.51 10.18 10.22
CA ILE A 116 -2.89 9.99 10.70
C ILE A 116 -3.46 8.68 10.14
N TYR A 117 -3.28 8.44 8.84
CA TYR A 117 -3.70 7.20 8.20
C TYR A 117 -3.07 5.96 8.84
N LEU A 118 -1.75 5.99 9.12
CA LEU A 118 -1.06 4.87 9.79
C LEU A 118 -1.60 4.63 11.20
N ILE A 119 -1.90 5.68 11.96
CA ILE A 119 -2.51 5.57 13.30
C ILE A 119 -3.87 4.86 13.20
N LEU A 120 -4.74 5.31 12.29
CA LEU A 120 -6.06 4.73 12.10
C LEU A 120 -5.98 3.25 11.70
N ILE A 121 -5.10 2.90 10.77
CA ILE A 121 -4.89 1.51 10.35
C ILE A 121 -4.30 0.67 11.49
N SER A 122 -3.35 1.22 12.26
CA SER A 122 -2.77 0.57 13.43
C SER A 122 -3.85 0.21 14.46
N ILE A 123 -4.69 1.18 14.83
CA ILE A 123 -5.81 0.96 15.77
C ILE A 123 -6.78 -0.08 15.22
N GLN A 124 -7.17 0.03 13.95
CA GLN A 124 -8.06 -0.92 13.30
C GLN A 124 -7.50 -2.35 13.32
N MET A 125 -6.22 -2.52 12.97
CA MET A 125 -5.55 -3.82 12.97
C MET A 125 -5.46 -4.40 14.40
N PHE A 126 -5.15 -3.58 15.39
CA PHE A 126 -5.07 -3.98 16.79
C PHE A 126 -6.42 -4.46 17.32
N ILE A 127 -7.49 -3.70 17.11
CA ILE A 127 -8.86 -4.10 17.50
C ILE A 127 -9.24 -5.41 16.81
N LYS A 128 -8.97 -5.53 15.51
CA LYS A 128 -9.31 -6.71 14.71
C LYS A 128 -8.50 -7.94 15.13
N SER A 129 -7.26 -7.76 15.62
CA SER A 129 -6.46 -8.86 16.15
C SER A 129 -7.04 -9.49 17.43
N ASN A 130 -7.80 -8.72 18.20
CA ASN A 130 -8.46 -9.18 19.44
C ASN A 130 -9.87 -9.74 19.19
N SER A 131 -10.44 -9.51 18.00
CA SER A 131 -11.77 -9.99 17.65
C SER A 131 -11.72 -11.40 17.05
N ASP A 132 -12.78 -12.19 17.26
CA ASP A 132 -12.95 -13.46 16.56
C ASP A 132 -13.24 -13.19 15.08
N LEU A 133 -12.24 -13.45 14.22
CA LEU A 133 -12.31 -13.21 12.78
C LEU A 133 -13.46 -13.96 12.08
N ASN A 134 -14.00 -15.00 12.73
CA ASN A 134 -15.11 -15.81 12.22
C ASN A 134 -16.49 -15.32 12.70
N LYS A 135 -16.57 -14.41 13.66
CA LYS A 135 -17.85 -13.86 14.14
C LYS A 135 -18.23 -12.57 13.38
N SER A 136 -18.44 -12.65 12.09
CA SER A 136 -19.19 -11.63 11.36
C SER A 136 -20.69 -11.81 11.60
N THR A 137 -21.17 -11.46 12.81
CA THR A 137 -22.56 -11.69 13.22
C THR A 137 -23.48 -10.47 13.09
N LYS A 138 -22.97 -9.31 12.70
CA LYS A 138 -23.82 -8.16 12.43
C LYS A 138 -24.31 -8.19 10.97
N LYS A 139 -25.64 -8.19 10.78
CA LYS A 139 -26.28 -8.06 9.47
C LYS A 139 -25.79 -6.77 8.80
N SER A 140 -24.85 -6.84 7.86
CA SER A 140 -24.53 -5.70 7.01
C SER A 140 -25.76 -5.34 6.22
N LYS A 141 -26.18 -4.07 6.28
CA LYS A 141 -27.26 -3.51 5.46
C LYS A 141 -26.81 -3.26 4.01
N LEU A 142 -25.49 -3.27 3.77
CA LEU A 142 -24.92 -3.02 2.46
C LEU A 142 -24.97 -4.31 1.62
N LYS A 143 -25.73 -4.26 0.54
CA LYS A 143 -25.77 -5.32 -0.47
C LYS A 143 -24.59 -5.13 -1.44
N GLU A 144 -24.02 -6.22 -1.93
CA GLU A 144 -23.01 -6.22 -2.98
C GLU A 144 -23.67 -5.78 -4.31
N SER A 145 -23.69 -4.45 -4.53
CA SER A 145 -24.20 -3.86 -5.77
C SER A 145 -23.09 -3.20 -6.56
N TYR A 146 -23.27 -3.03 -7.86
CA TYR A 146 -22.28 -2.39 -8.73
C TYR A 146 -21.91 -0.99 -8.23
N PRO A 147 -22.87 -0.07 -7.92
CA PRO A 147 -22.54 1.28 -7.44
C PRO A 147 -21.74 1.27 -6.13
N ILE A 148 -22.09 0.42 -5.17
CA ILE A 148 -21.40 0.34 -3.88
C ILE A 148 -19.95 -0.12 -4.07
N LEU A 149 -19.71 -1.10 -4.94
CA LEU A 149 -18.35 -1.56 -5.23
C LEU A 149 -17.56 -0.48 -5.96
N THR A 150 -18.12 0.18 -6.97
CA THR A 150 -17.43 1.22 -7.73
C THR A 150 -17.11 2.44 -6.86
N LEU A 151 -18.06 2.94 -6.06
CA LEU A 151 -17.84 4.07 -5.16
C LEU A 151 -16.84 3.71 -4.04
N GLY A 152 -16.97 2.51 -3.47
CA GLY A 152 -15.99 2.00 -2.51
C GLY A 152 -14.59 1.88 -3.11
N GLY A 153 -14.52 1.40 -4.37
CA GLY A 153 -13.28 1.36 -5.15
C GLY A 153 -12.68 2.74 -5.36
N MET A 154 -13.51 3.75 -5.67
CA MET A 154 -13.07 5.12 -5.85
C MET A 154 -12.44 5.68 -4.56
N GLY A 155 -13.09 5.51 -3.41
CA GLY A 155 -12.52 5.94 -2.13
C GLY A 155 -11.21 5.24 -1.78
N VAL A 156 -11.14 3.91 -1.99
CA VAL A 156 -9.92 3.13 -1.79
C VAL A 156 -8.82 3.57 -2.75
N GLY A 157 -9.14 3.76 -4.03
CA GLY A 157 -8.20 4.21 -5.05
C GLY A 157 -7.63 5.60 -4.73
N THR A 158 -8.49 6.54 -4.31
CA THR A 158 -8.07 7.91 -3.94
C THR A 158 -7.05 7.88 -2.79
N LEU A 159 -7.33 7.16 -1.72
CA LEU A 159 -6.37 7.04 -0.62
C LEU A 159 -5.12 6.26 -1.00
N SER A 160 -5.24 5.27 -1.89
CA SER A 160 -4.10 4.52 -2.43
C SER A 160 -3.15 5.42 -3.23
N GLY A 161 -3.71 6.20 -4.17
CA GLY A 161 -2.93 7.14 -4.99
C GLY A 161 -2.34 8.29 -4.18
N LEU A 162 -3.10 8.82 -3.21
CA LEU A 162 -2.67 9.91 -2.34
C LEU A 162 -1.50 9.51 -1.44
N LEU A 163 -1.52 8.30 -0.90
CA LEU A 163 -0.62 7.86 0.16
C LEU A 163 0.40 6.79 -0.28
N GLY A 164 0.31 6.29 -1.50
CA GLY A 164 1.25 5.27 -1.96
C GLY A 164 1.12 3.92 -1.27
N VAL A 165 -0.09 3.51 -0.86
CA VAL A 165 -0.27 2.30 -0.02
C VAL A 165 -0.93 1.10 -0.71
N GLY A 166 -1.21 1.17 -2.01
CA GLY A 166 -1.73 0.04 -2.79
C GLY A 166 -3.16 -0.40 -2.47
N GLY A 167 -3.89 0.37 -1.68
CA GLY A 167 -5.31 0.17 -1.37
C GLY A 167 -5.65 -1.03 -0.49
N GLY A 168 -4.74 -1.97 -0.28
CA GLY A 168 -5.02 -3.23 0.43
C GLY A 168 -5.49 -3.07 1.86
N THR A 169 -4.96 -2.10 2.57
CA THR A 169 -5.33 -1.77 3.95
C THR A 169 -6.78 -1.34 4.11
N LEU A 170 -7.37 -0.78 3.06
CA LEU A 170 -8.77 -0.34 3.02
C LEU A 170 -9.69 -1.33 2.31
N THR A 171 -9.20 -1.98 1.25
CA THR A 171 -9.98 -2.95 0.46
C THR A 171 -10.42 -4.14 1.31
N VAL A 172 -9.52 -4.71 2.10
CA VAL A 172 -9.85 -5.89 2.93
C VAL A 172 -10.91 -5.56 3.97
N PRO A 173 -10.81 -4.49 4.78
CA PRO A 173 -11.89 -4.08 5.67
C PRO A 173 -13.21 -3.80 4.94
N PHE A 174 -13.18 -3.05 3.83
CA PHE A 174 -14.36 -2.74 3.04
C PHE A 174 -15.08 -4.00 2.54
N LEU A 175 -14.35 -4.96 1.96
CA LEU A 175 -14.94 -6.20 1.46
C LEU A 175 -15.42 -7.11 2.59
N THR A 176 -14.78 -7.09 3.76
CA THR A 176 -15.26 -7.84 4.92
C THR A 176 -16.56 -7.24 5.50
N LEU A 177 -16.77 -5.92 5.39
CA LEU A 177 -18.08 -5.30 5.68
C LEU A 177 -19.16 -5.77 4.71
N LEU A 178 -18.80 -6.07 3.45
CA LEU A 178 -19.69 -6.69 2.45
C LEU A 178 -19.78 -8.22 2.60
N ARG A 179 -19.34 -8.79 3.74
CA ARG A 179 -19.39 -10.21 4.08
C ARG A 179 -18.54 -11.14 3.20
N LYS A 180 -17.55 -10.61 2.50
CA LYS A 180 -16.58 -11.49 1.84
C LYS A 180 -15.73 -12.23 2.87
N LYS A 181 -15.48 -13.52 2.61
CA LYS A 181 -14.53 -14.30 3.41
C LYS A 181 -13.18 -13.62 3.38
N ILE A 182 -12.46 -13.61 4.51
CA ILE A 182 -11.19 -12.87 4.63
C ILE A 182 -10.18 -13.24 3.56
N HIS A 183 -10.05 -14.52 3.23
CA HIS A 183 -9.12 -14.99 2.19
C HIS A 183 -9.50 -14.49 0.79
N ASN A 184 -10.82 -14.41 0.49
CA ASN A 184 -11.30 -13.85 -0.78
C ASN A 184 -11.11 -12.34 -0.80
N ALA A 185 -11.38 -11.65 0.31
CA ALA A 185 -11.14 -10.21 0.42
C ALA A 185 -9.65 -9.87 0.19
N ILE A 186 -8.73 -10.68 0.71
CA ILE A 186 -7.28 -10.56 0.47
C ILE A 186 -6.95 -10.77 -1.01
N GLY A 187 -7.49 -11.81 -1.63
CA GLY A 187 -7.26 -12.09 -3.06
C GLY A 187 -7.81 -11.01 -3.98
N ILE A 188 -9.04 -10.52 -3.71
CA ILE A 188 -9.64 -9.39 -4.44
C ILE A 188 -8.79 -8.12 -4.25
N SER A 189 -8.32 -7.90 -3.01
CA SER A 189 -7.47 -6.77 -2.67
C SER A 189 -6.14 -6.77 -3.44
N ALA A 190 -5.47 -7.91 -3.53
CA ALA A 190 -4.25 -8.04 -4.32
C ALA A 190 -4.50 -7.71 -5.79
N ALA A 191 -5.56 -8.27 -6.39
CA ALA A 191 -5.90 -8.05 -7.78
C ALA A 191 -6.29 -6.60 -8.08
N SER A 192 -7.12 -5.98 -7.23
CA SER A 192 -7.51 -4.58 -7.40
C SER A 192 -6.38 -3.62 -7.06
N GLY A 193 -5.51 -3.98 -6.12
CA GLY A 193 -4.31 -3.24 -5.79
C GLY A 193 -3.34 -3.11 -6.97
N LEU A 194 -3.24 -4.12 -7.83
CA LEU A 194 -2.46 -4.04 -9.07
C LEU A 194 -2.92 -2.87 -9.96
N PHE A 195 -4.22 -2.69 -10.14
CA PHE A 195 -4.76 -1.58 -10.93
C PHE A 195 -4.56 -0.23 -10.22
N ALA A 196 -4.76 -0.17 -8.91
CA ALA A 196 -4.52 1.05 -8.14
C ALA A 196 -3.07 1.52 -8.28
N THR A 197 -2.11 0.61 -8.13
CA THR A 197 -0.68 0.95 -8.20
C THR A 197 -0.22 1.23 -9.62
N LEU A 198 -0.71 0.51 -10.63
CA LEU A 198 -0.38 0.74 -12.02
C LEU A 198 -0.85 2.13 -12.48
N PHE A 199 -2.13 2.44 -12.31
CA PHE A 199 -2.67 3.75 -12.72
C PHE A 199 -2.16 4.87 -11.81
N GLY A 200 -1.94 4.61 -10.52
CA GLY A 200 -1.27 5.54 -9.62
C GLY A 200 0.15 5.86 -10.08
N THR A 201 0.94 4.86 -10.46
CA THR A 201 2.31 5.06 -10.98
C THR A 201 2.30 5.90 -12.27
N ILE A 202 1.47 5.52 -13.24
CA ILE A 202 1.38 6.25 -14.52
C ILE A 202 1.02 7.72 -14.27
N SER A 203 0.03 7.97 -13.42
CA SER A 203 -0.41 9.32 -13.08
C SER A 203 0.67 10.09 -12.31
N TYR A 204 1.34 9.44 -11.35
CA TYR A 204 2.39 10.06 -10.56
C TYR A 204 3.58 10.48 -11.43
N ILE A 205 4.01 9.62 -12.34
CA ILE A 205 5.02 9.97 -13.35
C ILE A 205 4.52 11.14 -14.22
N GLY A 206 3.30 11.03 -14.77
CA GLY A 206 2.75 12.04 -15.65
C GLY A 206 2.66 13.44 -15.03
N PHE A 207 2.26 13.52 -13.75
CA PHE A 207 2.15 14.80 -13.04
C PHE A 207 3.49 15.36 -12.56
N SER A 208 4.55 14.56 -12.51
CA SER A 208 5.86 14.95 -11.98
C SER A 208 6.95 15.11 -13.04
N LEU A 209 6.64 14.91 -14.32
CA LEU A 209 7.59 15.14 -15.40
C LEU A 209 8.02 16.61 -15.43
N GLY A 210 9.34 16.83 -15.49
CA GLY A 210 9.90 18.17 -15.51
C GLY A 210 10.10 18.82 -14.14
N THR A 211 9.79 18.14 -13.03
CA THR A 211 10.12 18.63 -11.68
C THR A 211 11.63 18.79 -11.54
N PRO A 212 12.13 20.01 -11.18
CA PRO A 212 13.57 20.23 -11.03
C PRO A 212 14.10 19.62 -9.72
N ASN A 213 15.44 19.50 -9.64
CA ASN A 213 16.17 19.10 -8.42
C ASN A 213 15.81 17.71 -7.86
N LEU A 214 15.36 16.78 -8.73
CA LEU A 214 15.20 15.40 -8.35
C LEU A 214 16.57 14.68 -8.35
N PRO A 215 16.76 13.65 -7.50
CA PRO A 215 18.02 12.91 -7.46
C PRO A 215 18.27 12.16 -8.77
N GLU A 216 19.54 11.98 -9.11
CA GLU A 216 19.95 11.20 -10.29
C GLU A 216 19.34 9.78 -10.26
N GLY A 217 18.87 9.31 -11.41
CA GLY A 217 18.16 8.03 -11.52
C GLY A 217 16.68 8.10 -11.19
N SER A 218 16.11 9.30 -11.04
CA SER A 218 14.66 9.49 -10.91
C SER A 218 13.99 9.68 -12.26
N PHE A 219 12.79 9.13 -12.40
CA PHE A 219 11.89 9.39 -13.52
C PHE A 219 10.59 9.99 -12.97
N GLY A 220 10.49 11.32 -12.99
CA GLY A 220 9.52 12.05 -12.17
C GLY A 220 9.73 11.69 -10.69
N PHE A 221 8.66 11.59 -9.95
CA PHE A 221 8.73 11.18 -8.53
C PHE A 221 8.93 9.67 -8.32
N VAL A 222 9.64 9.00 -9.21
CA VAL A 222 9.99 7.58 -9.09
C VAL A 222 11.49 7.41 -9.09
N TYR A 223 12.05 6.98 -7.96
CA TYR A 223 13.48 6.73 -7.82
C TYR A 223 13.81 5.29 -8.23
N LEU A 224 14.30 5.12 -9.47
CA LEU A 224 14.50 3.81 -10.11
C LEU A 224 15.45 2.86 -9.34
N PRO A 225 16.57 3.31 -8.74
CA PRO A 225 17.44 2.41 -7.99
C PRO A 225 16.73 1.70 -6.84
N ALA A 226 15.86 2.40 -6.11
CA ALA A 226 15.07 1.78 -5.05
C ALA A 226 13.99 0.84 -5.62
N VAL A 227 13.32 1.25 -6.72
CA VAL A 227 12.32 0.40 -7.39
C VAL A 227 12.89 -0.94 -7.77
N ILE A 228 14.04 -0.97 -8.44
CA ILE A 228 14.65 -2.21 -8.94
C ILE A 228 14.90 -3.19 -7.77
N VAL A 229 15.58 -2.74 -6.73
CA VAL A 229 15.94 -3.63 -5.61
C VAL A 229 14.69 -4.09 -4.85
N ILE A 230 13.82 -3.14 -4.47
CA ILE A 230 12.64 -3.48 -3.66
C ILE A 230 11.66 -4.35 -4.46
N ALA A 231 11.43 -4.03 -5.75
CA ALA A 231 10.51 -4.80 -6.60
C ALA A 231 10.99 -6.24 -6.81
N LEU A 232 12.28 -6.45 -7.09
CA LEU A 232 12.84 -7.79 -7.25
C LEU A 232 12.67 -8.63 -5.96
N VAL A 233 13.07 -8.07 -4.82
CA VAL A 233 12.97 -8.77 -3.55
C VAL A 233 11.50 -9.01 -3.16
N SER A 234 10.66 -7.99 -3.22
CA SER A 234 9.26 -8.11 -2.84
C SER A 234 8.47 -9.07 -3.74
N SER A 235 8.82 -9.17 -5.02
CA SER A 235 8.22 -10.13 -5.96
C SER A 235 8.50 -11.58 -5.59
N ILE A 236 9.68 -11.87 -5.03
CA ILE A 236 10.03 -13.20 -4.52
C ILE A 236 9.27 -13.49 -3.21
N PHE A 237 9.17 -12.51 -2.33
CA PHE A 237 8.55 -12.69 -1.01
C PHE A 237 7.02 -12.63 -1.02
N ALA A 238 6.38 -12.01 -2.01
CA ALA A 238 4.93 -11.93 -2.08
C ALA A 238 4.23 -13.31 -2.24
N PRO A 239 4.65 -14.21 -3.13
CA PRO A 239 4.13 -15.58 -3.18
C PRO A 239 4.36 -16.38 -1.89
N LEU A 240 5.53 -16.19 -1.24
CA LEU A 240 5.82 -16.81 0.06
C LEU A 240 4.84 -16.34 1.14
N GLY A 241 4.58 -15.03 1.19
CA GLY A 241 3.56 -14.45 2.06
C GLY A 241 2.16 -15.03 1.81
N SER A 242 1.75 -15.17 0.55
CA SER A 242 0.47 -15.77 0.17
C SER A 242 0.34 -17.23 0.61
N LYS A 243 1.42 -17.99 0.55
CA LYS A 243 1.47 -19.38 1.05
C LYS A 243 1.34 -19.41 2.58
N LEU A 244 2.07 -18.55 3.28
CA LEU A 244 2.05 -18.44 4.74
C LEU A 244 0.71 -17.95 5.28
N SER A 245 -0.08 -17.22 4.50
CA SER A 245 -1.42 -16.75 4.91
C SER A 245 -2.42 -17.88 5.23
N GLY A 246 -2.12 -19.10 4.84
CA GLY A 246 -2.90 -20.29 5.20
C GLY A 246 -2.45 -20.97 6.49
N VAL A 247 -1.26 -20.65 7.01
CA VAL A 247 -0.62 -21.36 8.14
C VAL A 247 -0.48 -20.44 9.36
N LEU A 248 -0.11 -19.18 9.16
CA LEU A 248 0.14 -18.24 10.25
C LEU A 248 -1.17 -17.67 10.80
N SER A 249 -1.21 -17.49 12.12
CA SER A 249 -2.30 -16.79 12.77
C SER A 249 -2.35 -15.32 12.34
N ALA A 250 -3.35 -14.96 11.56
CA ALA A 250 -3.58 -13.59 11.13
C ALA A 250 -3.68 -12.61 12.32
N LYS A 251 -4.15 -13.09 13.49
CA LYS A 251 -4.27 -12.29 14.72
C LYS A 251 -2.90 -11.82 15.22
N VAL A 252 -1.93 -12.73 15.32
CA VAL A 252 -0.57 -12.40 15.78
C VAL A 252 0.09 -11.42 14.83
N LEU A 253 -0.04 -11.69 13.53
CA LEU A 253 0.52 -10.80 12.50
C LEU A 253 -0.06 -9.39 12.59
N MET A 254 -1.38 -9.26 12.62
CA MET A 254 -2.04 -7.96 12.74
C MET A 254 -1.62 -7.21 14.00
N ARG A 255 -1.42 -7.90 15.13
CA ARG A 255 -0.98 -7.28 16.38
C ARG A 255 0.44 -6.76 16.29
N VAL A 256 1.38 -7.55 15.79
CA VAL A 256 2.77 -7.13 15.61
C VAL A 256 2.85 -5.92 14.69
N PHE A 257 2.16 -6.00 13.54
CA PHE A 257 2.15 -4.90 12.58
C PHE A 257 1.50 -3.64 13.12
N SER A 258 0.41 -3.75 13.87
CA SER A 258 -0.22 -2.56 14.46
C SER A 258 0.74 -1.79 15.36
N ILE A 259 1.55 -2.49 16.16
CA ILE A 259 2.55 -1.87 17.03
C ILE A 259 3.64 -1.19 16.21
N ILE A 260 4.16 -1.86 15.17
CA ILE A 260 5.18 -1.29 14.28
C ILE A 260 4.65 -0.04 13.56
N LEU A 261 3.44 -0.10 13.01
CA LEU A 261 2.83 1.04 12.32
C LEU A 261 2.59 2.23 13.24
N LEU A 262 2.17 1.97 14.48
CA LEU A 262 2.00 3.02 15.49
C LEU A 262 3.35 3.70 15.80
N PHE A 263 4.40 2.92 15.99
CA PHE A 263 5.74 3.46 16.23
C PHE A 263 6.24 4.30 15.03
N ILE A 264 6.07 3.80 13.81
CA ILE A 264 6.44 4.51 12.59
C ILE A 264 5.66 5.83 12.47
N SER A 265 4.35 5.82 12.74
CA SER A 265 3.52 7.02 12.65
C SER A 265 3.92 8.12 13.62
N ILE A 266 4.23 7.73 14.86
CA ILE A 266 4.74 8.67 15.89
C ILE A 266 6.09 9.26 15.44
N LYS A 267 7.01 8.42 14.96
CA LYS A 267 8.31 8.87 14.47
C LYS A 267 8.16 9.86 13.30
N LEU A 268 7.27 9.59 12.35
CA LEU A 268 6.99 10.49 11.22
C LEU A 268 6.47 11.85 11.72
N LEU A 269 5.54 11.87 12.66
CA LEU A 269 5.00 13.11 13.23
C LEU A 269 6.11 13.93 13.88
N VAL A 270 6.94 13.31 14.71
CA VAL A 270 8.03 14.01 15.40
C VAL A 270 9.09 14.51 14.42
N THR A 271 9.43 13.75 13.39
CA THR A 271 10.55 14.10 12.48
C THR A 271 10.18 15.15 11.42
N TYR A 272 8.95 15.16 10.94
CA TYR A 272 8.58 15.95 9.76
C TYR A 272 7.46 16.97 9.98
N VAL A 273 6.77 16.93 11.12
CA VAL A 273 5.64 17.83 11.40
C VAL A 273 5.98 18.83 12.48
N THR A 274 6.76 18.44 13.50
CA THR A 274 7.32 19.33 14.52
C THR A 274 8.63 19.93 14.06
#